data_4533900f87cd1c61d36b1d6de8fd6499
#
_entry.id   4533900f87cd1c61d36b1d6de8fd6499
#
_cell.length_a   1.000
_cell.length_b   1.000
_cell.length_c   1.000
_cell.angle_alpha   90.00
_cell.angle_beta   90.00
_cell.angle_gamma   90.00
#
_symmetry.space_group_name_H-M   'P 1'
#
loop_
_entity.id
_entity.type
_entity.pdbx_description
1 polymer ?
#
loop_
_entity_poly.entity_id
_entity_poly.type
_entity_poly.pdbx_seq_one_letter_code
_entity_poly.pdbx_strand_id
1 'polypeptide(L)'
;MSEGTSLAGRVALVTGGGRGIGRAIALALGAAGADVAVAARSTDELDEVCRVLRARGRRALALPTDMLQRARVMAAVERAARELGRLDVLVNNAGGPVVLTGDPRGLWVETHDDPSWDATLVLNLTSCYWAAKAALGPMLRQGYGRIINVGSGYSLVGSSGLSAYTAAKHGLVGFTRALAMEVGTRGVTVNLLRPGWTNTRLVDWSIVGLMTGQTAEEAKAHAESLAAQKRILEPEEVAPLAAFLASPAAGGITGQVLSADGGYMIGV
;
A
#
# COMPACT_ATOMS: atom_id res chain seq x y z
N MET A 1 -0.97 -8.25 23.34
CA MET A 1 0.03 -7.38 22.67
C MET A 1 0.71 -6.55 23.74
N SER A 2 2.03 -6.32 23.65
CA SER A 2 2.74 -5.41 24.56
C SER A 2 2.19 -3.97 24.39
N GLU A 3 2.24 -3.15 25.44
CA GLU A 3 1.76 -1.75 25.40
C GLU A 3 2.33 -0.95 24.22
N GLY A 4 3.59 -1.22 23.82
CA GLY A 4 4.26 -0.52 22.73
C GLY A 4 3.72 -0.79 21.32
N THR A 5 2.98 -1.88 21.10
CA THR A 5 2.42 -2.24 19.79
C THR A 5 0.92 -2.00 19.68
N SER A 6 0.27 -1.53 20.74
CA SER A 6 -1.16 -1.23 20.75
C SER A 6 -1.48 0.02 19.92
N LEU A 7 -2.56 -0.06 19.14
CA LEU A 7 -3.16 1.03 18.39
C LEU A 7 -4.50 1.47 18.99
N ALA A 8 -4.78 1.10 20.24
CA ALA A 8 -6.02 1.52 20.92
C ALA A 8 -6.17 3.05 20.94
N GLY A 9 -7.33 3.54 20.55
CA GLY A 9 -7.63 4.97 20.43
C GLY A 9 -6.98 5.67 19.21
N ARG A 10 -6.35 4.93 18.30
CA ARG A 10 -5.81 5.42 17.03
C ARG A 10 -6.80 5.18 15.89
N VAL A 11 -6.67 5.99 14.85
CA VAL A 11 -7.44 5.88 13.62
C VAL A 11 -6.51 5.69 12.44
N ALA A 12 -6.79 4.69 11.63
CA ALA A 12 -6.06 4.38 10.41
C ALA A 12 -6.93 4.55 9.16
N LEU A 13 -6.32 5.01 8.08
CA LEU A 13 -6.87 4.95 6.73
C LEU A 13 -6.01 4.06 5.85
N VAL A 14 -6.63 3.09 5.16
CA VAL A 14 -5.95 2.20 4.21
C VAL A 14 -6.55 2.37 2.83
N THR A 15 -5.75 2.85 1.88
CA THR A 15 -6.16 2.91 0.47
C THR A 15 -5.97 1.54 -0.19
N GLY A 16 -6.87 1.17 -1.12
CA GLY A 16 -6.91 -0.20 -1.65
C GLY A 16 -7.27 -1.23 -0.57
N GLY A 17 -8.01 -0.81 0.47
CA GLY A 17 -8.28 -1.62 1.67
C GLY A 17 -9.34 -2.70 1.53
N GLY A 18 -9.99 -2.85 0.35
CA GLY A 18 -11.08 -3.80 0.16
C GLY A 18 -10.62 -5.25 -0.05
N ARG A 19 -9.40 -5.49 -0.54
CA ARG A 19 -8.88 -6.83 -0.86
C ARG A 19 -7.36 -6.95 -0.74
N GLY A 20 -6.84 -8.18 -0.88
CA GLY A 20 -5.40 -8.47 -0.91
C GLY A 20 -4.64 -7.89 0.29
N ILE A 21 -3.46 -7.35 0.05
CA ILE A 21 -2.58 -6.79 1.07
C ILE A 21 -3.27 -5.67 1.86
N GLY A 22 -4.01 -4.77 1.19
CA GLY A 22 -4.70 -3.66 1.86
C GLY A 22 -5.77 -4.14 2.84
N ARG A 23 -6.56 -5.16 2.49
CA ARG A 23 -7.52 -5.81 3.39
C ARG A 23 -6.82 -6.42 4.59
N ALA A 24 -5.75 -7.19 4.35
CA ALA A 24 -4.99 -7.82 5.42
C ALA A 24 -4.40 -6.78 6.39
N ILE A 25 -3.84 -5.68 5.86
CA ILE A 25 -3.35 -4.56 6.66
C ILE A 25 -4.48 -3.92 7.47
N ALA A 26 -5.63 -3.62 6.86
CA ALA A 26 -6.78 -3.02 7.55
C ALA A 26 -7.23 -3.90 8.73
N LEU A 27 -7.32 -5.21 8.52
CA LEU A 27 -7.70 -6.18 9.56
C LEU A 27 -6.63 -6.32 10.67
N ALA A 28 -5.34 -6.24 10.32
CA ALA A 28 -4.25 -6.28 11.29
C ALA A 28 -4.20 -5.02 12.15
N LEU A 29 -4.42 -3.82 11.57
CA LEU A 29 -4.54 -2.56 12.31
C LEU A 29 -5.75 -2.59 13.27
N GLY A 30 -6.90 -3.10 12.80
CA GLY A 30 -8.07 -3.30 13.66
C GLY A 30 -7.81 -4.28 14.80
N ALA A 31 -7.11 -5.38 14.55
CA ALA A 31 -6.70 -6.35 15.56
C ALA A 31 -5.72 -5.74 16.59
N ALA A 32 -4.89 -4.79 16.16
CA ALA A 32 -4.02 -4.01 17.05
C ALA A 32 -4.76 -2.93 17.86
N GLY A 33 -6.06 -2.72 17.61
CA GLY A 33 -6.92 -1.82 18.38
C GLY A 33 -7.33 -0.52 17.68
N ALA A 34 -6.89 -0.30 16.44
CA ALA A 34 -7.26 0.90 15.69
C ALA A 34 -8.72 0.87 15.22
N ASP A 35 -9.33 2.03 15.13
CA ASP A 35 -10.50 2.27 14.27
C ASP A 35 -10.00 2.47 12.84
N VAL A 36 -10.70 1.94 11.83
CA VAL A 36 -10.15 1.86 10.48
C VAL A 36 -11.12 2.38 9.43
N ALA A 37 -10.66 3.33 8.62
CA ALA A 37 -11.28 3.67 7.35
C ALA A 37 -10.59 2.89 6.21
N VAL A 38 -11.37 2.42 5.26
CA VAL A 38 -10.86 1.73 4.05
C VAL A 38 -11.38 2.42 2.81
N ALA A 39 -10.48 2.71 1.86
CA ALA A 39 -10.81 3.41 0.62
C ALA A 39 -10.44 2.55 -0.61
N ALA A 40 -11.39 2.32 -1.50
CA ALA A 40 -11.21 1.66 -2.78
C ALA A 40 -12.45 1.91 -3.67
N ARG A 41 -12.47 1.40 -4.90
CA ARG A 41 -13.59 1.59 -5.82
C ARG A 41 -14.79 0.70 -5.53
N SER A 42 -14.56 -0.54 -5.07
CA SER A 42 -15.62 -1.54 -4.84
C SER A 42 -16.26 -1.35 -3.48
N THR A 43 -17.50 -0.88 -3.45
CA THR A 43 -18.28 -0.68 -2.22
C THR A 43 -18.47 -1.99 -1.47
N ASP A 44 -18.82 -3.07 -2.15
CA ASP A 44 -19.09 -4.37 -1.53
C ASP A 44 -17.87 -4.94 -0.81
N GLU A 45 -16.67 -4.83 -1.43
CA GLU A 45 -15.41 -5.27 -0.81
C GLU A 45 -15.09 -4.42 0.44
N LEU A 46 -15.36 -3.11 0.41
CA LEU A 46 -15.16 -2.23 1.56
C LEU A 46 -16.13 -2.52 2.69
N ASP A 47 -17.40 -2.75 2.38
CA ASP A 47 -18.44 -3.04 3.36
C ASP A 47 -18.17 -4.36 4.07
N GLU A 48 -17.68 -5.37 3.36
CA GLU A 48 -17.27 -6.65 3.97
C GLU A 48 -16.12 -6.45 4.96
N VAL A 49 -15.09 -5.67 4.61
CA VAL A 49 -13.98 -5.36 5.54
C VAL A 49 -14.51 -4.60 6.77
N CYS A 50 -15.38 -3.62 6.56
CA CYS A 50 -15.99 -2.86 7.65
C CYS A 50 -16.85 -3.75 8.55
N ARG A 51 -17.59 -4.70 7.99
CA ARG A 51 -18.37 -5.68 8.74
C ARG A 51 -17.48 -6.52 9.67
N VAL A 52 -16.35 -7.02 9.16
CA VAL A 52 -15.40 -7.79 9.96
C VAL A 52 -14.78 -6.95 11.08
N LEU A 53 -14.40 -5.71 10.80
CA LEU A 53 -13.82 -4.80 11.79
C LEU A 53 -14.84 -4.47 12.91
N ARG A 54 -16.09 -4.20 12.54
CA ARG A 54 -17.17 -3.90 13.50
C ARG A 54 -17.48 -5.10 14.38
N ALA A 55 -17.47 -6.32 13.83
CA ALA A 55 -17.64 -7.55 14.61
C ALA A 55 -16.52 -7.77 15.64
N ARG A 56 -15.35 -7.12 15.44
CA ARG A 56 -14.23 -7.10 16.41
C ARG A 56 -14.28 -5.87 17.34
N GLY A 57 -15.39 -5.14 17.39
CA GLY A 57 -15.58 -3.99 18.24
C GLY A 57 -14.83 -2.73 17.80
N ARG A 58 -14.46 -2.61 16.53
CA ARG A 58 -13.80 -1.40 15.98
C ARG A 58 -14.80 -0.53 15.24
N ARG A 59 -14.64 0.80 15.32
CA ARG A 59 -15.32 1.67 14.36
C ARG A 59 -14.69 1.46 12.99
N ALA A 60 -15.51 1.37 11.95
CA ALA A 60 -15.03 1.15 10.59
C ALA A 60 -15.83 1.99 9.60
N LEU A 61 -15.14 2.59 8.63
CA LEU A 61 -15.70 3.49 7.64
C LEU A 61 -15.32 3.06 6.22
N ALA A 62 -16.32 2.77 5.39
CA ALA A 62 -16.14 2.51 3.97
C ALA A 62 -16.15 3.82 3.18
N LEU A 63 -15.13 4.04 2.35
CA LEU A 63 -14.93 5.25 1.56
C LEU A 63 -14.76 4.87 0.08
N PRO A 64 -15.86 4.73 -0.69
CA PRO A 64 -15.78 4.49 -2.13
C PRO A 64 -14.99 5.61 -2.81
N THR A 65 -13.80 5.29 -3.32
CA THR A 65 -12.83 6.29 -3.79
C THR A 65 -12.09 5.79 -5.02
N ASP A 66 -12.11 6.59 -6.07
CA ASP A 66 -11.20 6.41 -7.21
C ASP A 66 -9.91 7.18 -6.95
N MET A 67 -8.81 6.44 -6.84
CA MET A 67 -7.49 6.99 -6.54
C MET A 67 -6.86 7.78 -7.70
N LEU A 68 -7.44 7.71 -8.89
CA LEU A 68 -7.03 8.56 -10.03
C LEU A 68 -7.59 9.99 -9.92
N GLN A 69 -8.52 10.24 -9.00
CA GLN A 69 -9.19 11.53 -8.86
C GLN A 69 -8.74 12.26 -7.59
N ARG A 70 -7.88 13.28 -7.75
CA ARG A 70 -7.31 14.08 -6.65
C ARG A 70 -8.36 14.52 -5.63
N ALA A 71 -9.46 15.10 -6.08
CA ALA A 71 -10.49 15.63 -5.18
C ALA A 71 -11.11 14.51 -4.33
N ARG A 72 -11.35 13.32 -4.91
CA ARG A 72 -11.89 12.17 -4.18
C ARG A 72 -10.91 11.62 -3.15
N VAL A 73 -9.60 11.54 -3.50
CA VAL A 73 -8.55 11.09 -2.57
C VAL A 73 -8.48 12.01 -1.36
N MET A 74 -8.39 13.32 -1.58
CA MET A 74 -8.32 14.30 -0.49
C MET A 74 -9.58 14.26 0.38
N ALA A 75 -10.76 14.24 -0.23
CA ALA A 75 -12.04 14.15 0.47
C ALA A 75 -12.15 12.86 1.31
N ALA A 76 -11.64 11.72 0.82
CA ALA A 76 -11.64 10.48 1.58
C ALA A 76 -10.78 10.58 2.85
N VAL A 77 -9.59 11.19 2.76
CA VAL A 77 -8.72 11.42 3.92
C VAL A 77 -9.38 12.36 4.93
N GLU A 78 -9.95 13.47 4.46
CA GLU A 78 -10.64 14.45 5.30
C GLU A 78 -11.87 13.83 5.97
N ARG A 79 -12.65 13.01 5.27
CA ARG A 79 -13.79 12.28 5.82
C ARG A 79 -13.35 11.28 6.90
N ALA A 80 -12.29 10.50 6.65
CA ALA A 80 -11.76 9.58 7.65
C ALA A 80 -11.39 10.31 8.95
N ALA A 81 -10.66 11.44 8.85
CA ALA A 81 -10.27 12.24 10.00
C ALA A 81 -11.49 12.86 10.74
N ARG A 82 -12.47 13.36 9.99
CA ARG A 82 -13.66 14.02 10.57
C ARG A 82 -14.62 13.00 11.20
N GLU A 83 -14.95 11.91 10.50
CA GLU A 83 -16.00 10.97 10.93
C GLU A 83 -15.49 10.02 12.03
N LEU A 84 -14.20 9.72 12.08
CA LEU A 84 -13.57 8.94 13.13
C LEU A 84 -12.91 9.83 14.23
N GLY A 85 -12.92 11.15 14.04
CA GLY A 85 -12.50 12.15 15.03
C GLY A 85 -11.01 12.47 15.04
N ARG A 86 -10.16 11.67 14.36
CA ARG A 86 -8.70 11.85 14.22
C ARG A 86 -8.17 11.06 13.03
N LEU A 87 -6.90 11.25 12.69
CA LEU A 87 -6.19 10.40 11.76
C LEU A 87 -4.73 10.25 12.19
N ASP A 88 -4.34 9.05 12.57
CA ASP A 88 -3.01 8.73 13.12
C ASP A 88 -2.15 7.95 12.12
N VAL A 89 -2.78 7.10 11.30
CA VAL A 89 -2.08 6.20 10.39
C VAL A 89 -2.66 6.35 9.00
N LEU A 90 -1.79 6.54 8.02
CA LEU A 90 -2.14 6.48 6.60
C LEU A 90 -1.34 5.34 5.95
N VAL A 91 -2.04 4.37 5.35
CA VAL A 91 -1.42 3.34 4.53
C VAL A 91 -1.79 3.58 3.06
N ASN A 92 -0.82 4.03 2.29
CA ASN A 92 -0.91 4.18 0.85
C ASN A 92 -0.62 2.82 0.19
N ASN A 93 -1.67 1.99 0.05
CA ASN A 93 -1.54 0.65 -0.50
C ASN A 93 -2.15 0.51 -1.90
N ALA A 94 -3.12 1.33 -2.26
CA ALA A 94 -3.70 1.28 -3.61
C ALA A 94 -2.60 1.39 -4.67
N GLY A 95 -2.56 0.44 -5.60
CA GLY A 95 -1.52 0.40 -6.62
C GLY A 95 -1.66 -0.80 -7.56
N GLY A 96 -0.85 -0.79 -8.60
CA GLY A 96 -0.77 -1.80 -9.66
C GLY A 96 -0.51 -1.14 -11.01
N PRO A 97 -0.09 -1.89 -12.02
CA PRO A 97 -0.05 -1.38 -13.40
C PRO A 97 -1.48 -1.07 -13.86
N VAL A 98 -1.64 -0.01 -14.62
CA VAL A 98 -2.91 0.37 -15.25
C VAL A 98 -2.80 0.12 -16.75
N VAL A 99 -3.74 -0.64 -17.29
CA VAL A 99 -3.86 -0.92 -18.72
C VAL A 99 -5.25 -0.47 -19.15
N LEU A 100 -5.34 0.59 -19.93
CA LEU A 100 -6.61 1.14 -20.41
C LEU A 100 -7.05 0.50 -21.72
N THR A 101 -6.10 0.01 -22.54
CA THR A 101 -6.37 -0.62 -23.82
C THR A 101 -6.81 -2.09 -23.74
N GLY A 102 -6.60 -2.74 -22.56
CA GLY A 102 -6.84 -4.16 -22.38
C GLY A 102 -5.79 -5.09 -23.01
N ASP A 103 -4.78 -4.56 -23.70
CA ASP A 103 -3.67 -5.35 -24.26
C ASP A 103 -2.50 -5.40 -23.26
N PRO A 104 -2.17 -6.57 -22.68
CA PRO A 104 -1.04 -6.71 -21.76
C PRO A 104 0.32 -6.38 -22.40
N ARG A 105 0.43 -6.42 -23.74
CA ARG A 105 1.64 -5.97 -24.45
C ARG A 105 1.78 -4.45 -24.44
N GLY A 106 0.73 -3.72 -24.16
CA GLY A 106 0.74 -2.26 -23.97
C GLY A 106 1.55 -1.77 -22.77
N LEU A 107 2.18 -2.67 -22.00
CA LEU A 107 3.09 -2.32 -20.90
C LEU A 107 4.55 -2.11 -21.32
N TRP A 108 4.93 -2.50 -22.55
CA TRP A 108 6.26 -2.24 -23.12
C TRP A 108 6.33 -0.80 -23.60
N VAL A 109 7.46 -0.11 -23.36
CA VAL A 109 7.60 1.33 -23.68
C VAL A 109 7.22 1.65 -25.12
N GLU A 110 7.58 0.80 -26.08
CA GLU A 110 7.27 0.99 -27.51
C GLU A 110 5.78 0.86 -27.88
N THR A 111 5.00 0.20 -27.03
CA THR A 111 3.56 -0.04 -27.25
C THR A 111 2.67 0.53 -26.14
N HIS A 112 3.27 1.05 -25.08
CA HIS A 112 2.55 1.62 -23.94
C HIS A 112 1.87 2.94 -24.35
N ASP A 113 0.55 3.02 -24.22
CA ASP A 113 -0.16 4.27 -24.47
C ASP A 113 0.07 5.28 -23.33
N ASP A 114 0.19 6.55 -23.69
CA ASP A 114 0.46 7.62 -22.73
C ASP A 114 -0.62 7.71 -21.62
N PRO A 115 -1.94 7.56 -21.89
CA PRO A 115 -2.95 7.53 -20.84
C PRO A 115 -2.75 6.42 -19.80
N SER A 116 -2.35 5.20 -20.21
CA SER A 116 -2.04 4.10 -19.28
C SER A 116 -0.77 4.38 -18.47
N TRP A 117 0.26 4.97 -19.11
CA TRP A 117 1.47 5.43 -18.42
C TRP A 117 1.11 6.45 -17.33
N ASP A 118 0.41 7.52 -17.68
CA ASP A 118 0.01 8.58 -16.76
C ASP A 118 -0.85 8.05 -15.62
N ALA A 119 -1.85 7.21 -15.93
CA ALA A 119 -2.70 6.61 -14.93
C ALA A 119 -1.91 5.70 -13.95
N THR A 120 -0.88 5.00 -14.45
CA THR A 120 0.00 4.19 -13.61
C THR A 120 0.82 5.05 -12.65
N LEU A 121 1.40 6.16 -13.12
CA LEU A 121 2.10 7.13 -12.26
C LEU A 121 1.16 7.77 -11.25
N VAL A 122 -0.03 8.17 -11.68
CA VAL A 122 -1.03 8.77 -10.79
C VAL A 122 -1.43 7.78 -9.70
N LEU A 123 -1.78 6.56 -10.04
CA LEU A 123 -2.24 5.56 -9.08
C LEU A 123 -1.16 5.20 -8.05
N ASN A 124 0.10 5.02 -8.47
CA ASN A 124 1.15 4.45 -7.63
C ASN A 124 2.04 5.46 -6.92
N LEU A 125 2.05 6.72 -7.37
CA LEU A 125 2.90 7.77 -6.81
C LEU A 125 2.10 9.02 -6.45
N THR A 126 1.42 9.62 -7.43
CA THR A 126 0.79 10.93 -7.22
C THR A 126 -0.38 10.86 -6.23
N SER A 127 -1.15 9.77 -6.23
CA SER A 127 -2.23 9.55 -5.27
C SER A 127 -1.71 9.42 -3.84
N CYS A 128 -0.54 8.82 -3.64
CA CYS A 128 0.13 8.73 -2.34
C CYS A 128 0.52 10.12 -1.82
N TYR A 129 1.01 10.98 -2.70
CA TYR A 129 1.29 12.40 -2.38
C TYR A 129 0.01 13.13 -1.98
N TRP A 130 -1.09 13.00 -2.74
CA TRP A 130 -2.35 13.67 -2.39
C TRP A 130 -2.90 13.22 -1.03
N ALA A 131 -2.88 11.92 -0.76
CA ALA A 131 -3.33 11.37 0.49
C ALA A 131 -2.44 11.82 1.66
N ALA A 132 -1.11 11.78 1.51
CA ALA A 132 -0.18 12.26 2.52
C ALA A 132 -0.37 13.75 2.80
N LYS A 133 -0.51 14.59 1.76
CA LYS A 133 -0.77 16.03 1.89
C LYS A 133 -2.01 16.32 2.72
N ALA A 134 -3.10 15.59 2.52
CA ALA A 134 -4.33 15.75 3.28
C ALA A 134 -4.18 15.23 4.73
N ALA A 135 -3.46 14.12 4.93
CA ALA A 135 -3.26 13.49 6.23
C ALA A 135 -2.32 14.28 7.16
N LEU A 136 -1.36 15.01 6.60
CA LEU A 136 -0.39 15.78 7.39
C LEU A 136 -1.03 16.84 8.28
N GLY A 137 -2.09 17.49 7.82
CA GLY A 137 -2.78 18.50 8.62
C GLY A 137 -3.19 17.99 10.02
N PRO A 138 -4.04 16.98 10.12
CA PRO A 138 -4.41 16.39 11.41
C PRO A 138 -3.22 15.77 12.16
N MET A 139 -2.30 15.04 11.48
CA MET A 139 -1.15 14.39 12.11
C MET A 139 -0.21 15.37 12.80
N LEU A 140 0.11 16.48 12.13
CA LEU A 140 0.99 17.53 12.69
C LEU A 140 0.36 18.26 13.86
N ARG A 141 -0.95 18.53 13.84
CA ARG A 141 -1.65 19.14 14.99
C ARG A 141 -1.69 18.21 16.20
N GLN A 142 -1.71 16.90 15.98
CA GLN A 142 -1.72 15.87 17.04
C GLN A 142 -0.33 15.54 17.58
N GLY A 143 0.74 15.97 16.92
CA GLY A 143 2.12 15.57 17.23
C GLY A 143 2.36 14.06 17.06
N TYR A 144 1.54 13.37 16.24
CA TYR A 144 1.64 11.95 15.97
C TYR A 144 1.12 11.64 14.58
N GLY A 145 1.91 10.93 13.80
CA GLY A 145 1.51 10.40 12.50
C GLY A 145 2.39 9.21 12.08
N ARG A 146 1.79 8.28 11.34
CA ARG A 146 2.46 7.14 10.72
C ARG A 146 2.01 7.03 9.28
N ILE A 147 2.90 7.31 8.34
CA ILE A 147 2.63 7.16 6.91
C ILE A 147 3.40 5.93 6.43
N ILE A 148 2.67 4.96 5.89
CA ILE A 148 3.23 3.71 5.38
C ILE A 148 2.88 3.63 3.89
N ASN A 149 3.88 3.78 3.05
CA ASN A 149 3.74 3.61 1.61
C ASN A 149 4.00 2.15 1.24
N VAL A 150 3.07 1.51 0.55
CA VAL A 150 3.27 0.14 0.07
C VAL A 150 3.96 0.17 -1.29
N GLY A 151 5.21 -0.23 -1.27
CA GLY A 151 6.07 -0.37 -2.44
C GLY A 151 5.84 -1.65 -3.23
N SER A 152 6.92 -2.20 -3.75
CA SER A 152 6.98 -3.45 -4.50
C SER A 152 8.44 -3.92 -4.52
N GLY A 153 8.71 -5.17 -4.89
CA GLY A 153 10.04 -5.59 -5.32
C GLY A 153 10.63 -4.61 -6.34
N TYR A 154 9.79 -4.14 -7.26
CA TYR A 154 10.16 -3.15 -8.28
C TYR A 154 10.33 -1.71 -7.77
N SER A 155 10.42 -1.51 -6.48
CA SER A 155 10.87 -0.23 -5.89
C SER A 155 12.40 -0.06 -5.88
N LEU A 156 13.15 -1.13 -6.11
CA LEU A 156 14.62 -1.15 -6.05
C LEU A 156 15.26 -1.76 -7.30
N VAL A 157 14.51 -2.52 -8.10
CA VAL A 157 15.01 -3.13 -9.34
C VAL A 157 14.04 -2.87 -10.50
N GLY A 158 14.55 -2.98 -11.73
CA GLY A 158 13.74 -2.86 -12.93
C GLY A 158 13.03 -4.17 -13.28
N SER A 159 12.00 -4.05 -14.12
CA SER A 159 11.33 -5.19 -14.76
C SER A 159 10.92 -4.83 -16.18
N SER A 160 11.20 -5.71 -17.12
CA SER A 160 10.72 -5.57 -18.49
C SER A 160 9.18 -5.51 -18.52
N GLY A 161 8.63 -4.67 -19.39
CA GLY A 161 7.19 -4.51 -19.54
C GLY A 161 6.47 -3.83 -18.37
N LEU A 162 7.20 -3.27 -17.39
CA LEU A 162 6.63 -2.57 -16.21
C LEU A 162 7.29 -1.21 -15.95
N SER A 163 7.74 -0.52 -17.02
CA SER A 163 8.50 0.73 -16.90
C SER A 163 7.77 1.82 -16.10
N ALA A 164 6.49 2.09 -16.40
CA ALA A 164 5.69 3.07 -15.67
C ALA A 164 5.52 2.69 -14.19
N TYR A 165 5.19 1.43 -13.92
CA TYR A 165 5.02 0.93 -12.56
C TYR A 165 6.34 0.97 -11.78
N THR A 166 7.43 0.54 -12.39
CA THR A 166 8.78 0.59 -11.83
C THR A 166 9.20 2.03 -11.52
N ALA A 167 9.01 2.95 -12.46
CA ALA A 167 9.29 4.38 -12.25
C ALA A 167 8.50 4.95 -11.07
N ALA A 168 7.19 4.65 -11.00
CA ALA A 168 6.34 5.10 -9.91
C ALA A 168 6.79 4.54 -8.55
N LYS A 169 7.14 3.25 -8.49
CA LYS A 169 7.55 2.59 -7.23
C LYS A 169 8.97 3.01 -6.78
N HIS A 170 9.90 3.32 -7.69
CA HIS A 170 11.16 3.99 -7.35
C HIS A 170 10.92 5.42 -6.87
N GLY A 171 10.07 6.18 -7.57
CA GLY A 171 9.66 7.53 -7.15
C GLY A 171 9.04 7.55 -5.76
N LEU A 172 8.29 6.50 -5.39
CA LEU A 172 7.68 6.37 -4.06
C LEU A 172 8.75 6.20 -2.95
N VAL A 173 9.89 5.57 -3.24
CA VAL A 173 11.05 5.51 -2.31
C VAL A 173 11.60 6.92 -2.08
N GLY A 174 11.84 7.68 -3.17
CA GLY A 174 12.30 9.06 -3.09
C GLY A 174 11.34 9.94 -2.29
N PHE A 175 10.02 9.85 -2.60
CA PHE A 175 8.98 10.57 -1.87
C PHE A 175 8.93 10.20 -0.38
N THR A 176 9.05 8.91 -0.04
CA THR A 176 9.09 8.44 1.35
C THR A 176 10.24 9.07 2.13
N ARG A 177 11.45 9.08 1.56
CA ARG A 177 12.65 9.63 2.18
C ARG A 177 12.57 11.15 2.34
N ALA A 178 12.16 11.85 1.29
CA ALA A 178 12.00 13.31 1.33
C ALA A 178 10.98 13.73 2.39
N LEU A 179 9.79 13.12 2.37
CA LEU A 179 8.75 13.45 3.34
C LEU A 179 9.16 13.12 4.78
N ALA A 180 9.91 12.03 4.99
CA ALA A 180 10.45 11.69 6.32
C ALA A 180 11.36 12.81 6.87
N MET A 181 12.19 13.42 6.03
CA MET A 181 13.04 14.56 6.41
C MET A 181 12.21 15.82 6.73
N GLU A 182 11.12 16.06 6.00
CA GLU A 182 10.26 17.22 6.22
C GLU A 182 9.49 17.17 7.54
N VAL A 183 9.12 15.96 8.01
CA VAL A 183 8.17 15.81 9.13
C VAL A 183 8.76 15.15 10.37
N GLY A 184 9.97 14.61 10.31
CA GLY A 184 10.58 13.78 11.37
C GLY A 184 10.64 14.47 12.74
N THR A 185 10.93 15.77 12.78
CA THR A 185 10.97 16.56 14.04
C THR A 185 9.58 16.91 14.60
N ARG A 186 8.52 16.54 13.88
CA ARG A 186 7.12 16.91 14.20
C ARG A 186 6.27 15.71 14.62
N GLY A 187 6.91 14.61 15.05
CA GLY A 187 6.23 13.41 15.57
C GLY A 187 5.61 12.49 14.48
N VAL A 188 5.93 12.71 13.21
CA VAL A 188 5.44 11.90 12.10
C VAL A 188 6.57 11.04 11.53
N THR A 189 6.33 9.73 11.34
CA THR A 189 7.25 8.85 10.61
C THR A 189 6.68 8.47 9.26
N VAL A 190 7.57 8.30 8.28
CA VAL A 190 7.19 7.92 6.91
C VAL A 190 8.10 6.78 6.47
N ASN A 191 7.52 5.62 6.18
CA ASN A 191 8.28 4.44 5.77
C ASN A 191 7.65 3.77 4.55
N LEU A 192 8.44 2.98 3.84
CA LEU A 192 7.97 2.16 2.74
C LEU A 192 8.03 0.69 3.14
N LEU A 193 6.88 0.02 3.08
CA LEU A 193 6.75 -1.42 3.20
C LEU A 193 6.88 -2.03 1.80
N ARG A 194 7.86 -2.90 1.58
CA ARG A 194 8.14 -3.59 0.32
C ARG A 194 7.69 -5.05 0.40
N PRO A 195 6.49 -5.39 -0.14
CA PRO A 195 6.11 -6.79 -0.26
C PRO A 195 6.86 -7.47 -1.41
N GLY A 196 7.08 -8.77 -1.26
CA GLY A 196 7.44 -9.64 -2.36
C GLY A 196 6.22 -10.13 -3.14
N TRP A 197 6.41 -11.19 -3.92
CA TRP A 197 5.30 -11.89 -4.58
C TRP A 197 4.31 -12.35 -3.52
N THR A 198 3.07 -11.90 -3.65
CA THR A 198 2.01 -12.13 -2.66
C THR A 198 0.76 -12.61 -3.38
N ASN A 199 0.13 -13.64 -2.85
CA ASN A 199 -1.06 -14.28 -3.40
C ASN A 199 -2.27 -13.33 -3.35
N THR A 200 -2.47 -12.58 -4.41
CA THR A 200 -3.54 -11.58 -4.54
C THR A 200 -4.11 -11.59 -5.95
N ARG A 201 -5.31 -11.05 -6.14
CA ARG A 201 -5.90 -10.88 -7.47
C ARG A 201 -5.13 -9.91 -8.38
N LEU A 202 -4.16 -9.16 -7.85
CA LEU A 202 -3.29 -8.30 -8.66
C LEU A 202 -2.30 -9.12 -9.47
N VAL A 203 -1.89 -10.28 -8.96
CA VAL A 203 -0.94 -11.18 -9.61
C VAL A 203 -1.72 -12.18 -10.45
N ASP A 204 -1.74 -11.95 -11.74
CA ASP A 204 -2.26 -12.91 -12.72
C ASP A 204 -1.06 -13.63 -13.38
N TRP A 205 -0.87 -14.90 -13.01
CA TRP A 205 0.25 -15.69 -13.49
C TRP A 205 0.19 -15.93 -15.00
N SER A 206 -1.00 -15.92 -15.60
CA SER A 206 -1.13 -16.02 -17.06
C SER A 206 -0.54 -14.79 -17.76
N ILE A 207 -0.79 -13.60 -17.20
CA ILE A 207 -0.21 -12.34 -17.69
C ILE A 207 1.30 -12.33 -17.45
N VAL A 208 1.76 -12.74 -16.27
CA VAL A 208 3.19 -12.80 -15.94
C VAL A 208 3.90 -13.77 -16.91
N GLY A 209 3.31 -14.94 -17.15
CA GLY A 209 3.83 -15.92 -18.12
C GLY A 209 3.90 -15.36 -19.54
N LEU A 210 2.85 -14.70 -20.01
CA LEU A 210 2.82 -14.05 -21.32
C LEU A 210 3.95 -13.00 -21.46
N MET A 211 4.20 -12.19 -20.44
CA MET A 211 5.25 -11.17 -20.45
C MET A 211 6.67 -11.75 -20.41
N THR A 212 6.84 -12.96 -19.87
CA THR A 212 8.15 -13.62 -19.70
C THR A 212 8.40 -14.73 -20.73
N GLY A 213 7.41 -15.02 -21.59
CA GLY A 213 7.50 -16.13 -22.55
C GLY A 213 7.38 -17.51 -21.88
N GLN A 214 6.69 -17.61 -20.76
CA GLN A 214 6.51 -18.80 -19.94
C GLN A 214 5.02 -19.17 -19.83
N THR A 215 4.73 -20.39 -19.42
CA THR A 215 3.39 -20.75 -18.92
C THR A 215 3.13 -20.10 -17.57
N ALA A 216 1.87 -20.06 -17.13
CA ALA A 216 1.50 -19.53 -15.80
C ALA A 216 2.20 -20.30 -14.66
N GLU A 217 2.29 -21.62 -14.79
CA GLU A 217 2.94 -22.52 -13.83
C GLU A 217 4.45 -22.27 -13.76
N GLU A 218 5.11 -22.14 -14.91
CA GLU A 218 6.54 -21.85 -14.99
C GLU A 218 6.86 -20.47 -14.41
N ALA A 219 6.07 -19.44 -14.73
CA ALA A 219 6.24 -18.10 -14.19
C ALA A 219 6.09 -18.07 -12.67
N LYS A 220 5.09 -18.79 -12.13
CA LYS A 220 4.90 -18.91 -10.68
C LYS A 220 6.09 -19.66 -10.04
N ALA A 221 6.46 -20.80 -10.57
CA ALA A 221 7.59 -21.59 -10.06
C ALA A 221 8.91 -20.80 -10.10
N HIS A 222 9.12 -20.01 -11.17
CA HIS A 222 10.25 -19.11 -11.26
C HIS A 222 10.23 -18.05 -10.15
N ALA A 223 9.11 -17.37 -9.94
CA ALA A 223 8.95 -16.38 -8.88
C ALA A 223 9.20 -16.99 -7.48
N GLU A 224 8.70 -18.20 -7.22
CA GLU A 224 8.97 -18.96 -5.99
C GLU A 224 10.46 -19.27 -5.84
N SER A 225 11.12 -19.64 -6.92
CA SER A 225 12.55 -20.00 -6.91
C SER A 225 13.48 -18.83 -6.55
N LEU A 226 13.06 -17.61 -6.80
CA LEU A 226 13.82 -16.39 -6.51
C LEU A 226 13.76 -15.99 -5.02
N ALA A 227 12.73 -16.41 -4.28
CA ALA A 227 12.62 -16.12 -2.86
C ALA A 227 13.44 -17.15 -2.04
N ALA A 228 14.05 -16.70 -0.93
CA ALA A 228 14.75 -17.61 -0.02
C ALA A 228 13.81 -18.65 0.58
N GLN A 229 12.55 -18.27 0.86
CA GLN A 229 11.53 -19.17 1.38
C GLN A 229 10.91 -20.10 0.31
N LYS A 230 11.25 -19.94 -0.97
CA LYS A 230 10.79 -20.77 -2.09
C LYS A 230 9.26 -20.88 -2.20
N ARG A 231 8.55 -19.81 -1.90
CA ARG A 231 7.10 -19.73 -1.98
C ARG A 231 6.60 -18.31 -2.19
N ILE A 232 5.36 -18.20 -2.62
CA ILE A 232 4.59 -16.95 -2.64
C ILE A 232 4.05 -16.71 -1.22
N LEU A 233 4.08 -15.46 -0.77
CA LEU A 233 3.53 -15.07 0.54
C LEU A 233 2.00 -14.90 0.48
N GLU A 234 1.35 -15.08 1.63
CA GLU A 234 -0.04 -14.65 1.79
C GLU A 234 -0.11 -13.19 2.29
N PRO A 235 -1.17 -12.44 1.97
CA PRO A 235 -1.35 -11.05 2.42
C PRO A 235 -1.21 -10.87 3.93
N GLU A 236 -1.64 -11.85 4.70
CA GLU A 236 -1.60 -11.88 6.16
C GLU A 236 -0.17 -11.93 6.72
N GLU A 237 0.81 -12.35 5.92
CA GLU A 237 2.23 -12.39 6.30
C GLU A 237 2.92 -11.03 6.08
N VAL A 238 2.37 -10.19 5.21
CA VAL A 238 2.85 -8.82 4.95
C VAL A 238 2.28 -7.83 5.98
N ALA A 239 1.02 -8.02 6.37
CA ALA A 239 0.26 -7.10 7.20
C ALA A 239 0.85 -6.83 8.59
N PRO A 240 1.48 -7.77 9.31
CA PRO A 240 2.07 -7.53 10.63
C PRO A 240 3.15 -6.44 10.64
N LEU A 241 3.95 -6.33 9.57
CA LEU A 241 4.97 -5.27 9.47
C LEU A 241 4.31 -3.88 9.37
N ALA A 242 3.20 -3.75 8.64
CA ALA A 242 2.44 -2.50 8.58
C ALA A 242 1.86 -2.14 9.97
N ALA A 243 1.32 -3.09 10.71
CA ALA A 243 0.80 -2.86 12.05
C ALA A 243 1.91 -2.46 13.03
N PHE A 244 3.09 -3.06 12.93
CA PHE A 244 4.27 -2.66 13.71
C PHE A 244 4.70 -1.22 13.37
N LEU A 245 4.85 -0.89 12.09
CA LEU A 245 5.24 0.46 11.65
C LEU A 245 4.21 1.54 12.03
N ALA A 246 2.93 1.16 12.16
CA ALA A 246 1.88 2.04 12.63
C ALA A 246 1.94 2.32 14.13
N SER A 247 2.64 1.50 14.90
CA SER A 247 2.65 1.53 16.36
C SER A 247 3.61 2.57 16.96
N PRO A 248 3.45 2.92 18.25
CA PRO A 248 4.42 3.74 18.97
C PRO A 248 5.81 3.10 19.02
N ALA A 249 5.92 1.77 19.08
CA ALA A 249 7.19 1.03 19.12
C ALA A 249 8.10 1.29 17.90
N ALA A 250 7.52 1.65 16.76
CA ALA A 250 8.25 2.02 15.55
C ALA A 250 8.62 3.51 15.47
N GLY A 251 8.51 4.26 16.57
CA GLY A 251 8.74 5.71 16.57
C GLY A 251 10.14 6.17 16.13
N GLY A 252 11.15 5.33 16.28
CA GLY A 252 12.52 5.58 15.81
C GLY A 252 12.79 5.17 14.37
N ILE A 253 11.78 4.63 13.64
CA ILE A 253 11.94 4.14 12.27
C ILE A 253 11.25 5.14 11.32
N THR A 254 12.06 5.83 10.51
CA THR A 254 11.54 6.75 9.48
C THR A 254 12.47 6.81 8.28
N GLY A 255 11.95 7.08 7.09
CA GLY A 255 12.69 7.13 5.83
C GLY A 255 13.18 5.76 5.32
N GLN A 256 12.73 4.67 5.93
CA GLN A 256 13.24 3.33 5.65
C GLN A 256 12.40 2.60 4.58
N VAL A 257 13.07 1.70 3.88
CA VAL A 257 12.47 0.68 3.02
C VAL A 257 12.59 -0.66 3.75
N LEU A 258 11.47 -1.21 4.19
CA LEU A 258 11.44 -2.47 4.94
C LEU A 258 10.72 -3.55 4.14
N SER A 259 11.33 -4.72 4.06
CA SER A 259 10.82 -5.82 3.26
C SER A 259 10.02 -6.81 4.09
N ALA A 260 8.91 -7.29 3.51
CA ALA A 260 8.18 -8.48 3.90
C ALA A 260 7.97 -9.31 2.62
N ASP A 261 9.02 -10.00 2.17
CA ASP A 261 9.13 -10.53 0.81
C ASP A 261 9.60 -11.99 0.74
N GLY A 262 9.68 -12.70 1.89
CA GLY A 262 10.14 -14.08 1.92
C GLY A 262 11.61 -14.25 1.51
N GLY A 263 12.39 -13.15 1.52
CA GLY A 263 13.76 -13.14 1.04
C GLY A 263 13.86 -13.07 -0.49
N TYR A 264 12.90 -12.40 -1.11
CA TYR A 264 12.86 -12.13 -2.56
C TYR A 264 13.83 -11.06 -2.91
N MET A 265 14.82 -10.78 -3.13
CA MET A 265 15.79 -9.67 -3.36
C MET A 265 16.62 -9.35 -2.13
N ILE A 266 17.32 -10.36 -1.64
CA ILE A 266 18.32 -10.17 -0.58
C ILE A 266 19.51 -9.41 -1.15
N GLY A 267 19.92 -8.35 -0.47
CA GLY A 267 21.12 -7.58 -0.83
C GLY A 267 20.89 -6.39 -1.78
N VAL A 268 19.65 -6.02 -2.06
CA VAL A 268 19.27 -4.81 -2.83
C VAL A 268 18.40 -3.88 -2.01
#